data_5b66f878e3aded1afdd03f3612de7349
#
_entry.id   5b66f878e3aded1afdd03f3612de7349
#
_cell.length_a   1.000
_cell.length_b   1.000
_cell.length_c   1.000
_cell.angle_alpha   90.00
_cell.angle_beta   90.00
_cell.angle_gamma   90.00
#
_symmetry.space_group_name_H-M   'P 1'
#
loop_
_entity.id
_entity.type
_entity.pdbx_description
1 polymer ?
#
loop_
_entity_poly.entity_id
_entity_poly.type
_entity_poly.pdbx_seq_one_letter_code
_entity_poly.pdbx_strand_id
1 'polypeptide(L)'
;MLKKTITALSLLCILAACQSDDNSSPQPKPRKDIALTRAEQEMMDLGTDFAFRFFNQVCKTEVEKPNLFISPLSASLCLSMIANGALGNTLSEMTDVLGFSGYSLEEMNNYNKKLVEALLDLDNTTQLGIANSIWIKKGFGVHDDFVSVNKKMYDAQVQELDFASPKAPDIINGWCAGKTNNCIPKVLNEIPETARLYLLNALYFKGIWKNQFKKSDTAEEAFTNADGSKSTVHMMNLRDERFNYAENEYFSMAELPYGNEAFSMVVLLPAEGKSLDECLPQ
;
A
#
# COMPACT_ATOMS: atom_id res chain seq x y z
N MET A 1 29.42 -64.91 -53.07
CA MET A 1 29.72 -64.34 -51.76
C MET A 1 29.33 -62.86 -51.80
N LEU A 2 28.20 -62.54 -51.26
CA LEU A 2 27.60 -61.15 -51.38
C LEU A 2 27.85 -60.39 -50.07
N LYS A 3 28.69 -59.39 -50.08
CA LYS A 3 28.93 -58.51 -48.96
C LYS A 3 27.85 -57.40 -48.96
N LYS A 4 26.97 -57.43 -47.97
CA LYS A 4 26.00 -56.38 -47.71
C LYS A 4 26.69 -55.22 -46.96
N THR A 5 26.75 -54.06 -47.58
CA THR A 5 27.17 -52.83 -46.96
C THR A 5 25.95 -52.17 -46.30
N ILE A 6 25.98 -51.98 -44.98
CA ILE A 6 24.92 -51.31 -44.23
C ILE A 6 25.37 -49.86 -44.09
N THR A 7 24.64 -48.96 -44.74
CA THR A 7 24.81 -47.48 -44.62
C THR A 7 24.00 -47.01 -43.42
N ALA A 8 24.68 -46.60 -42.38
CA ALA A 8 24.05 -45.98 -41.21
C ALA A 8 23.70 -44.51 -41.53
N LEU A 9 22.41 -44.20 -41.56
CA LEU A 9 21.88 -42.85 -41.72
C LEU A 9 21.76 -42.23 -40.31
N SER A 10 22.71 -41.38 -39.95
CA SER A 10 22.66 -40.63 -38.69
C SER A 10 21.67 -39.49 -38.82
N LEU A 11 20.52 -39.62 -38.15
CA LEU A 11 19.51 -38.60 -38.01
C LEU A 11 19.97 -37.57 -36.95
N LEU A 12 20.44 -36.43 -37.40
CA LEU A 12 20.84 -35.32 -36.52
C LEU A 12 19.58 -34.60 -36.05
N CYS A 13 19.08 -34.93 -34.85
CA CYS A 13 18.03 -34.16 -34.20
C CYS A 13 18.63 -32.83 -33.70
N ILE A 14 18.37 -31.73 -34.41
CA ILE A 14 18.63 -30.40 -33.93
C ILE A 14 17.52 -30.10 -32.91
N LEU A 15 17.85 -30.25 -31.63
CA LEU A 15 17.04 -29.70 -30.55
C LEU A 15 17.18 -28.14 -30.58
N ALA A 16 16.25 -27.49 -31.24
CA ALA A 16 16.05 -26.05 -31.04
C ALA A 16 15.58 -25.88 -29.60
N ALA A 17 16.52 -25.58 -28.71
CA ALA A 17 16.22 -25.06 -27.41
C ALA A 17 15.63 -23.64 -27.63
N CYS A 18 14.31 -23.55 -27.63
CA CYS A 18 13.67 -22.25 -27.36
C CYS A 18 14.11 -21.84 -25.96
N GLN A 19 15.09 -20.95 -25.89
CA GLN A 19 15.24 -20.10 -24.70
C GLN A 19 13.97 -19.25 -24.66
N SER A 20 13.02 -19.66 -23.84
CA SER A 20 11.97 -18.78 -23.39
C SER A 20 12.65 -17.69 -22.56
N ASP A 21 12.68 -16.47 -23.09
CA ASP A 21 12.91 -15.28 -22.29
C ASP A 21 11.81 -15.24 -21.21
N ASP A 22 12.16 -15.70 -20.01
CA ASP A 22 11.29 -15.75 -18.82
C ASP A 22 11.05 -14.34 -18.23
N ASN A 23 10.97 -13.33 -19.10
CA ASN A 23 10.63 -11.94 -18.76
C ASN A 23 9.20 -11.57 -19.14
N SER A 24 8.31 -12.55 -19.31
CA SER A 24 6.89 -12.28 -19.49
C SER A 24 6.29 -11.86 -18.15
N SER A 25 5.82 -10.61 -18.07
CA SER A 25 5.00 -10.16 -16.92
C SER A 25 3.87 -11.17 -16.67
N PRO A 26 3.54 -11.46 -15.40
CA PRO A 26 2.47 -12.40 -15.07
C PRO A 26 1.18 -11.98 -15.78
N GLN A 27 0.49 -12.95 -16.40
CA GLN A 27 -0.82 -12.67 -16.99
C GLN A 27 -1.83 -12.37 -15.88
N PRO A 28 -2.62 -11.28 -16.01
CA PRO A 28 -3.62 -10.94 -15.02
C PRO A 28 -4.65 -12.05 -14.87
N LYS A 29 -4.91 -12.46 -13.62
CA LYS A 29 -6.07 -13.31 -13.30
C LYS A 29 -7.36 -12.46 -13.35
N PRO A 30 -8.53 -13.06 -13.58
CA PRO A 30 -9.78 -12.35 -13.50
C PRO A 30 -9.92 -11.63 -12.15
N ARG A 31 -10.46 -10.39 -12.17
CA ARG A 31 -10.78 -9.63 -10.96
C ARG A 31 -11.72 -10.44 -10.08
N LYS A 32 -11.45 -10.42 -8.77
CA LYS A 32 -12.33 -10.94 -7.74
C LYS A 32 -12.91 -9.79 -6.96
N ASP A 33 -14.18 -9.90 -6.58
CA ASP A 33 -14.78 -8.99 -5.63
C ASP A 33 -14.55 -9.48 -4.20
N ILE A 34 -14.37 -8.56 -3.26
CA ILE A 34 -14.27 -8.91 -1.84
C ILE A 34 -15.68 -9.24 -1.35
N ALA A 35 -15.90 -10.49 -0.97
CA ALA A 35 -17.19 -10.95 -0.45
C ALA A 35 -17.39 -10.43 0.99
N LEU A 36 -18.04 -9.28 1.15
CA LEU A 36 -18.37 -8.67 2.43
C LEU A 36 -19.81 -8.97 2.83
N THR A 37 -20.03 -9.22 4.12
CA THR A 37 -21.37 -9.16 4.73
C THR A 37 -21.84 -7.71 4.74
N ARG A 38 -23.14 -7.50 5.06
CA ARG A 38 -23.69 -6.14 5.18
C ARG A 38 -22.95 -5.31 6.24
N ALA A 39 -22.68 -5.89 7.41
CA ALA A 39 -21.93 -5.21 8.47
C ALA A 39 -20.50 -4.86 8.06
N GLU A 40 -19.82 -5.77 7.35
CA GLU A 40 -18.48 -5.50 6.83
C GLU A 40 -18.47 -4.44 5.72
N GLN A 41 -19.56 -4.36 4.92
CA GLN A 41 -19.73 -3.29 3.94
C GLN A 41 -19.90 -1.93 4.64
N GLU A 42 -20.72 -1.87 5.70
CA GLU A 42 -20.88 -0.69 6.54
C GLU A 42 -19.53 -0.27 7.17
N MET A 43 -18.74 -1.23 7.66
CA MET A 43 -17.37 -0.96 8.16
C MET A 43 -16.44 -0.43 7.08
N MET A 44 -16.55 -0.90 5.84
CA MET A 44 -15.75 -0.40 4.71
C MET A 44 -16.09 1.04 4.39
N ASP A 45 -17.38 1.40 4.40
CA ASP A 45 -17.85 2.77 4.17
C ASP A 45 -17.33 3.71 5.29
N LEU A 46 -17.41 3.27 6.56
CA LEU A 46 -16.86 4.01 7.70
C LEU A 46 -15.33 4.17 7.63
N GLY A 47 -14.62 3.13 7.18
CA GLY A 47 -13.18 3.19 6.94
C GLY A 47 -12.81 4.18 5.82
N THR A 48 -13.66 4.31 4.81
CA THR A 48 -13.51 5.31 3.74
C THR A 48 -13.70 6.72 4.30
N ASP A 49 -14.72 6.92 5.12
CA ASP A 49 -14.92 8.20 5.84
C ASP A 49 -13.71 8.57 6.72
N PHE A 50 -13.19 7.60 7.47
CA PHE A 50 -11.95 7.80 8.24
C PHE A 50 -10.80 8.24 7.33
N ALA A 51 -10.64 7.61 6.17
CA ALA A 51 -9.55 7.94 5.25
C ALA A 51 -9.61 9.39 4.78
N PHE A 52 -10.79 9.91 4.43
CA PHE A 52 -10.98 11.30 4.03
C PHE A 52 -10.80 12.27 5.19
N ARG A 53 -11.35 11.96 6.37
CA ARG A 53 -11.16 12.80 7.58
C ARG A 53 -9.69 12.88 7.98
N PHE A 54 -8.98 11.75 7.94
CA PHE A 54 -7.55 11.69 8.24
C PHE A 54 -6.74 12.49 7.23
N PHE A 55 -7.00 12.33 5.93
CA PHE A 55 -6.35 13.11 4.88
C PHE A 55 -6.56 14.61 5.07
N ASN A 56 -7.81 15.05 5.25
CA ASN A 56 -8.13 16.48 5.48
C ASN A 56 -7.43 17.03 6.72
N GLN A 57 -7.34 16.23 7.80
CA GLN A 57 -6.66 16.67 9.02
C GLN A 57 -5.14 16.81 8.80
N VAL A 58 -4.52 15.90 8.07
CA VAL A 58 -3.09 15.99 7.72
C VAL A 58 -2.83 17.21 6.83
N CYS A 59 -3.67 17.47 5.83
CA CYS A 59 -3.53 18.67 4.99
C CYS A 59 -3.60 19.96 5.81
N LYS A 60 -4.47 20.04 6.83
CA LYS A 60 -4.59 21.20 7.71
C LYS A 60 -3.39 21.40 8.64
N THR A 61 -2.71 20.33 9.02
CA THR A 61 -1.56 20.38 9.96
C THR A 61 -0.22 20.53 9.27
N GLU A 62 -0.09 20.07 8.03
CA GLU A 62 1.18 20.03 7.27
C GLU A 62 1.22 21.07 6.13
N VAL A 63 0.64 22.24 6.37
CA VAL A 63 0.46 23.32 5.37
C VAL A 63 1.76 23.82 4.73
N GLU A 64 2.89 23.65 5.41
CA GLU A 64 4.19 24.12 4.90
C GLU A 64 4.89 23.07 4.00
N LYS A 65 4.34 21.86 3.89
CA LYS A 65 4.96 20.79 3.10
C LYS A 65 4.47 20.83 1.66
N PRO A 66 5.38 20.90 0.68
CA PRO A 66 5.00 21.01 -0.73
C PRO A 66 4.36 19.71 -1.26
N ASN A 67 4.65 18.58 -0.64
CA ASN A 67 4.12 17.27 -1.01
C ASN A 67 3.71 16.49 0.22
N LEU A 68 2.55 15.83 0.16
CA LEU A 68 2.07 14.91 1.17
C LEU A 68 1.90 13.52 0.55
N PHE A 69 2.40 12.50 1.25
CA PHE A 69 2.20 11.09 0.90
C PHE A 69 1.83 10.32 2.16
N ILE A 70 0.60 9.87 2.23
CA ILE A 70 0.05 9.17 3.41
C ILE A 70 -0.67 7.90 3.02
N SER A 71 -0.83 6.98 3.98
CA SER A 71 -1.64 5.78 3.86
C SER A 71 -2.67 5.73 4.97
N PRO A 72 -3.93 6.12 4.73
CA PRO A 72 -5.00 6.03 5.73
C PRO A 72 -5.24 4.60 6.21
N LEU A 73 -5.10 3.60 5.32
CA LEU A 73 -5.19 2.18 5.69
C LEU A 73 -4.13 1.80 6.72
N SER A 74 -2.88 2.24 6.54
CA SER A 74 -1.81 2.00 7.51
C SER A 74 -2.10 2.63 8.86
N ALA A 75 -2.62 3.86 8.88
CA ALA A 75 -3.02 4.56 10.09
C ALA A 75 -4.16 3.82 10.80
N SER A 76 -5.20 3.41 10.06
CA SER A 76 -6.32 2.65 10.60
C SER A 76 -5.88 1.32 11.22
N LEU A 77 -5.02 0.55 10.54
CA LEU A 77 -4.50 -0.71 11.06
C LEU A 77 -3.65 -0.51 12.33
N CYS A 78 -2.79 0.52 12.37
CA CYS A 78 -2.01 0.84 13.58
C CYS A 78 -2.91 1.22 14.76
N LEU A 79 -3.91 2.08 14.54
CA LEU A 79 -4.85 2.47 15.58
C LEU A 79 -5.70 1.29 16.05
N SER A 80 -6.12 0.41 15.14
CA SER A 80 -6.86 -0.81 15.46
C SER A 80 -6.01 -1.79 16.29
N MET A 81 -4.72 -1.93 15.99
CA MET A 81 -3.82 -2.75 16.79
C MET A 81 -3.69 -2.23 18.22
N ILE A 82 -3.54 -0.92 18.41
CA ILE A 82 -3.39 -0.35 19.76
C ILE A 82 -4.70 -0.34 20.53
N ALA A 83 -5.86 -0.25 19.85
CA ALA A 83 -7.19 -0.35 20.46
C ALA A 83 -7.37 -1.66 21.22
N ASN A 84 -6.71 -2.75 20.81
CA ASN A 84 -6.71 -4.02 21.55
C ASN A 84 -6.06 -3.95 22.93
N GLY A 85 -5.31 -2.90 23.24
CA GLY A 85 -4.73 -2.63 24.56
C GLY A 85 -5.45 -1.52 25.32
N ALA A 86 -6.48 -0.91 24.75
CA ALA A 86 -7.23 0.20 25.33
C ALA A 86 -8.50 -0.28 26.06
N LEU A 87 -8.91 0.46 27.08
CA LEU A 87 -10.13 0.20 27.86
C LEU A 87 -10.87 1.51 28.13
N GLY A 88 -12.16 1.40 28.47
CA GLY A 88 -12.99 2.52 28.91
C GLY A 88 -13.05 3.63 27.86
N ASN A 89 -12.90 4.88 28.27
CA ASN A 89 -13.02 6.06 27.42
C ASN A 89 -11.99 6.05 26.29
N THR A 90 -10.74 5.65 26.57
CA THR A 90 -9.70 5.57 25.53
C THR A 90 -10.10 4.65 24.38
N LEU A 91 -10.63 3.47 24.69
CA LEU A 91 -11.13 2.56 23.67
C LEU A 91 -12.29 3.18 22.87
N SER A 92 -13.27 3.78 23.59
CA SER A 92 -14.40 4.44 22.95
C SER A 92 -13.96 5.54 21.99
N GLU A 93 -13.08 6.44 22.42
CA GLU A 93 -12.54 7.51 21.58
C GLU A 93 -11.79 6.99 20.35
N MET A 94 -11.01 5.92 20.50
CA MET A 94 -10.30 5.29 19.39
C MET A 94 -11.26 4.67 18.36
N THR A 95 -12.29 3.95 18.83
CA THR A 95 -13.28 3.35 17.94
C THR A 95 -14.15 4.41 17.27
N ASP A 96 -14.45 5.52 17.93
CA ASP A 96 -15.16 6.68 17.37
C ASP A 96 -14.36 7.32 16.24
N VAL A 97 -13.07 7.56 16.46
CA VAL A 97 -12.17 8.13 15.44
C VAL A 97 -12.08 7.22 14.21
N LEU A 98 -12.00 5.91 14.42
CA LEU A 98 -11.96 4.92 13.34
C LEU A 98 -13.30 4.72 12.63
N GLY A 99 -14.41 5.21 13.24
CA GLY A 99 -15.78 5.00 12.76
C GLY A 99 -16.40 3.67 13.18
N PHE A 100 -15.81 2.94 14.13
CA PHE A 100 -16.25 1.60 14.55
C PHE A 100 -16.98 1.58 15.89
N SER A 101 -17.53 2.70 16.35
CA SER A 101 -18.20 2.82 17.66
C SER A 101 -19.35 1.83 17.88
N GLY A 102 -20.01 1.39 16.82
CA GLY A 102 -21.13 0.43 16.89
C GLY A 102 -20.70 -1.03 16.89
N TYR A 103 -19.40 -1.32 16.84
CA TYR A 103 -18.85 -2.66 16.68
C TYR A 103 -17.94 -3.04 17.85
N SER A 104 -17.91 -4.33 18.16
CA SER A 104 -16.96 -4.88 19.14
C SER A 104 -15.54 -4.91 18.57
N LEU A 105 -14.54 -4.98 19.48
CA LEU A 105 -13.13 -5.20 19.07
C LEU A 105 -12.96 -6.48 18.24
N GLU A 106 -13.73 -7.53 18.54
CA GLU A 106 -13.68 -8.79 17.80
C GLU A 106 -14.16 -8.60 16.36
N GLU A 107 -15.27 -7.92 16.15
CA GLU A 107 -15.80 -7.61 14.80
C GLU A 107 -14.82 -6.74 14.01
N MET A 108 -14.28 -5.69 14.62
CA MET A 108 -13.26 -4.83 14.02
C MET A 108 -12.02 -5.63 13.62
N ASN A 109 -11.51 -6.47 14.50
CA ASN A 109 -10.33 -7.29 14.24
C ASN A 109 -10.57 -8.31 13.10
N ASN A 110 -11.73 -8.98 13.10
CA ASN A 110 -12.10 -9.93 12.06
C ASN A 110 -12.26 -9.24 10.69
N TYR A 111 -12.88 -8.06 10.67
CA TYR A 111 -13.01 -7.25 9.46
C TYR A 111 -11.64 -6.84 8.91
N ASN A 112 -10.76 -6.26 9.75
CA ASN A 112 -9.43 -5.82 9.34
C ASN A 112 -8.59 -6.99 8.80
N LYS A 113 -8.63 -8.15 9.47
CA LYS A 113 -7.94 -9.35 8.99
C LYS A 113 -8.44 -9.78 7.62
N LYS A 114 -9.75 -9.90 7.46
CA LYS A 114 -10.39 -10.29 6.20
C LYS A 114 -10.08 -9.30 5.07
N LEU A 115 -10.14 -7.99 5.37
CA LEU A 115 -9.80 -6.94 4.40
C LEU A 115 -8.36 -7.07 3.92
N VAL A 116 -7.40 -7.21 4.83
CA VAL A 116 -5.97 -7.35 4.48
C VAL A 116 -5.73 -8.62 3.66
N GLU A 117 -6.26 -9.75 4.10
CA GLU A 117 -6.15 -11.03 3.37
C GLU A 117 -6.75 -10.92 1.95
N ALA A 118 -7.91 -10.29 1.81
CA ALA A 118 -8.54 -10.07 0.52
C ALA A 118 -7.70 -9.16 -0.39
N LEU A 119 -7.24 -8.01 0.13
CA LEU A 119 -6.42 -7.06 -0.64
C LEU A 119 -5.15 -7.72 -1.19
N LEU A 120 -4.51 -8.60 -0.42
CA LEU A 120 -3.29 -9.31 -0.83
C LEU A 120 -3.52 -10.34 -1.96
N ASP A 121 -4.76 -10.80 -2.19
CA ASP A 121 -5.11 -11.81 -3.22
C ASP A 121 -5.92 -11.24 -4.41
N LEU A 122 -6.14 -9.93 -4.46
CA LEU A 122 -6.99 -9.32 -5.50
C LEU A 122 -6.37 -9.35 -6.90
N ASP A 123 -5.06 -9.13 -6.99
CA ASP A 123 -4.36 -9.01 -8.28
C ASP A 123 -2.97 -9.64 -8.22
N ASN A 124 -2.76 -10.67 -9.02
CA ASN A 124 -1.49 -11.37 -9.10
C ASN A 124 -0.39 -10.61 -9.88
N THR A 125 -0.73 -9.52 -10.53
CA THR A 125 0.21 -8.64 -11.24
C THR A 125 0.65 -7.45 -10.40
N THR A 126 0.03 -7.28 -9.24
CA THR A 126 0.35 -6.25 -8.25
C THR A 126 1.15 -6.85 -7.10
N GLN A 127 2.27 -6.22 -6.75
CA GLN A 127 3.01 -6.53 -5.54
C GLN A 127 2.49 -5.62 -4.43
N LEU A 128 1.55 -6.13 -3.65
CA LEU A 128 1.07 -5.46 -2.44
C LEU A 128 1.68 -6.15 -1.23
N GLY A 129 2.33 -5.39 -0.35
CA GLY A 129 2.83 -5.84 0.94
C GLY A 129 2.22 -5.02 2.05
N ILE A 130 1.62 -5.67 3.04
CA ILE A 130 1.10 -5.04 4.25
C ILE A 130 1.70 -5.81 5.42
N ALA A 131 2.51 -5.14 6.23
CA ALA A 131 3.21 -5.77 7.34
C ALA A 131 3.07 -4.92 8.61
N ASN A 132 2.91 -5.60 9.74
CA ASN A 132 2.73 -4.97 11.05
C ASN A 132 3.85 -5.36 12.00
N SER A 133 4.28 -4.43 12.86
CA SER A 133 5.20 -4.73 13.94
C SER A 133 4.90 -3.94 15.20
N ILE A 134 5.21 -4.56 16.35
CA ILE A 134 5.12 -3.97 17.68
C ILE A 134 6.47 -4.18 18.36
N TRP A 135 7.14 -3.07 18.62
CA TRP A 135 8.42 -3.04 19.34
C TRP A 135 8.16 -2.59 20.74
N ILE A 136 8.52 -3.41 21.72
CA ILE A 136 8.25 -3.19 23.14
C ILE A 136 9.58 -2.87 23.83
N LYS A 137 9.63 -1.79 24.61
CA LYS A 137 10.79 -1.49 25.43
C LYS A 137 11.08 -2.65 26.37
N LYS A 138 12.31 -3.15 26.35
CA LYS A 138 12.75 -4.25 27.22
C LYS A 138 12.39 -3.98 28.69
N GLY A 139 11.70 -4.93 29.29
CA GLY A 139 11.23 -4.85 30.68
C GLY A 139 9.96 -4.00 30.87
N PHE A 140 9.33 -3.49 29.77
CA PHE A 140 8.01 -2.90 29.84
C PHE A 140 6.97 -4.00 29.60
N GLY A 141 6.32 -4.43 30.69
CA GLY A 141 5.30 -5.48 30.61
C GLY A 141 4.07 -5.04 29.82
N VAL A 142 3.64 -5.85 28.88
CA VAL A 142 2.35 -5.76 28.19
C VAL A 142 1.56 -7.03 28.47
N HIS A 143 0.23 -6.95 28.43
CA HIS A 143 -0.62 -8.12 28.62
C HIS A 143 -0.46 -9.14 27.48
N ASP A 144 -0.41 -10.42 27.82
CA ASP A 144 -0.29 -11.52 26.85
C ASP A 144 -1.43 -11.53 25.83
N ASP A 145 -2.64 -11.16 26.24
CA ASP A 145 -3.80 -11.04 25.35
C ASP A 145 -3.58 -9.98 24.27
N PHE A 146 -2.99 -8.82 24.61
CA PHE A 146 -2.65 -7.80 23.63
C PHE A 146 -1.66 -8.32 22.58
N VAL A 147 -0.64 -9.03 23.03
CA VAL A 147 0.35 -9.64 22.12
C VAL A 147 -0.30 -10.71 21.24
N SER A 148 -1.10 -11.58 21.85
CA SER A 148 -1.76 -12.71 21.19
C SER A 148 -2.74 -12.26 20.11
N VAL A 149 -3.62 -11.30 20.41
CA VAL A 149 -4.60 -10.80 19.46
C VAL A 149 -3.92 -10.10 18.28
N ASN A 150 -2.90 -9.29 18.52
CA ASN A 150 -2.21 -8.59 17.43
C ASN A 150 -1.40 -9.55 16.55
N LYS A 151 -0.80 -10.59 17.08
CA LYS A 151 -0.19 -11.67 16.26
C LYS A 151 -1.22 -12.42 15.43
N LYS A 152 -2.36 -12.77 16.04
CA LYS A 152 -3.40 -13.59 15.39
C LYS A 152 -4.19 -12.82 14.32
N MET A 153 -4.54 -11.56 14.59
CA MET A 153 -5.47 -10.79 13.77
C MET A 153 -4.77 -9.88 12.76
N TYR A 154 -3.56 -9.43 13.07
CA TYR A 154 -2.80 -8.48 12.25
C TYR A 154 -1.48 -9.04 11.73
N ASP A 155 -1.18 -10.31 11.99
CA ASP A 155 0.12 -10.93 11.66
C ASP A 155 1.31 -10.07 12.14
N ALA A 156 1.14 -9.42 13.29
CA ALA A 156 2.12 -8.48 13.80
C ALA A 156 3.38 -9.20 14.33
N GLN A 157 4.54 -8.76 13.84
CA GLN A 157 5.81 -9.13 14.47
C GLN A 157 5.93 -8.39 15.80
N VAL A 158 5.92 -9.11 16.92
CA VAL A 158 6.05 -8.53 18.26
C VAL A 158 7.40 -8.89 18.85
N GLN A 159 8.19 -7.88 19.23
CA GLN A 159 9.54 -8.07 19.74
C GLN A 159 9.87 -7.07 20.85
N GLU A 160 10.51 -7.57 21.93
CA GLU A 160 11.17 -6.69 22.89
C GLU A 160 12.50 -6.18 22.34
N LEU A 161 12.77 -4.88 22.57
CA LEU A 161 13.98 -4.22 22.13
C LEU A 161 14.53 -3.31 23.24
N ASP A 162 15.83 -3.32 23.46
CA ASP A 162 16.49 -2.37 24.35
C ASP A 162 16.51 -0.98 23.67
N PHE A 163 15.57 -0.12 24.03
CA PHE A 163 15.44 1.23 23.48
C PHE A 163 16.58 2.17 23.88
N ALA A 164 17.37 1.83 24.89
CA ALA A 164 18.57 2.58 25.26
C ALA A 164 19.78 2.23 24.37
N SER A 165 19.69 1.15 23.61
CA SER A 165 20.74 0.77 22.67
C SER A 165 20.81 1.76 21.50
N PRO A 166 22.00 2.29 21.15
CA PRO A 166 22.15 3.15 19.98
C PRO A 166 21.83 2.45 18.65
N LYS A 167 21.73 1.11 18.64
CA LYS A 167 21.33 0.31 17.45
C LYS A 167 19.82 0.10 17.34
N ALA A 168 19.03 0.48 18.34
CA ALA A 168 17.61 0.22 18.33
C ALA A 168 16.85 0.94 17.17
N PRO A 169 17.14 2.22 16.84
CA PRO A 169 16.55 2.84 15.67
C PRO A 169 16.87 2.10 14.36
N ASP A 170 18.11 1.62 14.19
CA ASP A 170 18.54 0.93 12.97
C ASP A 170 17.81 -0.42 12.80
N ILE A 171 17.52 -1.12 13.89
CA ILE A 171 16.74 -2.37 13.83
C ILE A 171 15.32 -2.11 13.33
N ILE A 172 14.65 -1.08 13.85
CA ILE A 172 13.30 -0.69 13.44
C ILE A 172 13.30 -0.19 12.00
N ASN A 173 14.27 0.66 11.64
CA ASN A 173 14.44 1.16 10.27
C ASN A 173 14.71 0.02 9.28
N GLY A 174 15.58 -0.92 9.64
CA GLY A 174 15.88 -2.09 8.83
C GLY A 174 14.67 -2.99 8.58
N TRP A 175 13.79 -3.13 9.57
CA TRP A 175 12.52 -3.84 9.38
C TRP A 175 11.63 -3.11 8.36
N CYS A 176 11.46 -1.80 8.51
CA CYS A 176 10.65 -0.99 7.59
C CYS A 176 11.21 -1.02 6.17
N ALA A 177 12.52 -0.84 6.00
CA ALA A 177 13.21 -0.94 4.72
C ALA A 177 12.97 -2.30 4.04
N GLY A 178 13.11 -3.39 4.80
CA GLY A 178 12.88 -4.75 4.30
C GLY A 178 11.43 -5.01 3.87
N LYS A 179 10.45 -4.42 4.56
CA LYS A 179 9.02 -4.57 4.23
C LYS A 179 8.55 -3.66 3.08
N THR A 180 9.33 -2.64 2.73
CA THR A 180 9.00 -1.66 1.69
C THR A 180 9.96 -1.71 0.48
N ASN A 181 10.68 -2.80 0.28
CA ASN A 181 11.71 -2.92 -0.78
C ASN A 181 12.67 -1.71 -0.82
N ASN A 182 13.09 -1.23 0.35
CA ASN A 182 13.93 -0.05 0.56
C ASN A 182 13.32 1.28 0.11
N CYS A 183 12.02 1.34 -0.20
CA CYS A 183 11.36 2.62 -0.49
C CYS A 183 11.26 3.53 0.74
N ILE A 184 11.18 2.94 1.94
CA ILE A 184 11.19 3.68 3.21
C ILE A 184 12.38 3.16 4.05
N PRO A 185 13.60 3.68 3.82
CA PRO A 185 14.80 3.18 4.49
C PRO A 185 14.91 3.66 5.94
N LYS A 186 14.19 4.72 6.31
CA LYS A 186 14.31 5.33 7.63
C LYS A 186 13.00 5.97 8.09
N VAL A 187 12.52 5.56 9.25
CA VAL A 187 11.32 6.09 9.94
C VAL A 187 11.66 6.71 11.29
N LEU A 188 12.81 6.35 11.89
CA LEU A 188 13.27 6.86 13.17
C LEU A 188 14.71 7.38 13.07
N ASN A 189 14.97 8.54 13.69
CA ASN A 189 16.33 9.04 13.90
C ASN A 189 16.87 8.55 15.24
N GLU A 190 16.03 8.65 16.27
CA GLU A 190 16.35 8.30 17.66
C GLU A 190 15.10 7.77 18.35
N ILE A 191 15.27 7.14 19.50
CA ILE A 191 14.19 6.67 20.36
C ILE A 191 14.21 7.50 21.64
N PRO A 192 13.19 8.33 21.94
CA PRO A 192 13.10 9.07 23.18
C PRO A 192 13.08 8.14 24.40
N GLU A 193 13.69 8.54 25.51
CA GLU A 193 13.71 7.76 26.76
C GLU A 193 12.30 7.47 27.30
N THR A 194 11.35 8.36 26.99
CA THR A 194 9.94 8.22 27.38
C THR A 194 9.18 7.20 26.54
N ALA A 195 9.72 6.76 25.41
CA ALA A 195 9.07 5.77 24.56
C ALA A 195 8.92 4.44 25.30
N ARG A 196 7.79 3.80 25.15
CA ARG A 196 7.47 2.49 25.75
C ARG A 196 7.19 1.44 24.68
N LEU A 197 6.60 1.88 23.57
CA LEU A 197 6.10 1.02 22.52
C LEU A 197 6.15 1.75 21.18
N TYR A 198 6.54 1.05 20.13
CA TYR A 198 6.36 1.48 18.75
C TYR A 198 5.50 0.48 18.00
N LEU A 199 4.44 0.96 17.36
CA LEU A 199 3.65 0.20 16.41
C LEU A 199 3.92 0.76 15.02
N LEU A 200 4.21 -0.13 14.07
CA LEU A 200 4.42 0.24 12.69
C LEU A 200 3.55 -0.63 11.79
N ASN A 201 2.97 0.02 10.79
CA ASN A 201 2.47 -0.64 9.60
C ASN A 201 3.33 -0.18 8.42
N ALA A 202 3.80 -1.12 7.62
CA ALA A 202 4.53 -0.87 6.39
C ALA A 202 3.70 -1.37 5.22
N LEU A 203 3.31 -0.46 4.33
CA LEU A 203 2.58 -0.76 3.11
C LEU A 203 3.49 -0.51 1.91
N TYR A 204 3.59 -1.50 1.04
CA TYR A 204 4.30 -1.42 -0.24
C TYR A 204 3.34 -1.77 -1.37
N PHE A 205 3.30 -0.94 -2.41
CA PHE A 205 2.48 -1.18 -3.59
C PHE A 205 3.30 -0.97 -4.85
N LYS A 206 3.27 -1.96 -5.75
CA LYS A 206 3.82 -1.86 -7.10
C LYS A 206 2.90 -2.58 -8.07
N GLY A 207 2.13 -1.82 -8.83
CA GLY A 207 1.21 -2.31 -9.86
C GLY A 207 1.79 -2.18 -11.26
N ILE A 208 1.30 -3.01 -12.17
CA ILE A 208 1.52 -2.89 -13.61
C ILE A 208 0.27 -2.21 -14.18
N TRP A 209 0.43 -1.14 -14.96
CA TRP A 209 -0.69 -0.49 -15.62
C TRP A 209 -1.46 -1.48 -16.51
N LYS A 210 -2.78 -1.47 -16.48
CA LYS A 210 -3.60 -2.23 -17.43
C LYS A 210 -3.27 -1.81 -18.86
N ASN A 211 -3.26 -0.51 -19.11
CA ASN A 211 -2.83 0.10 -20.37
C ASN A 211 -1.43 0.68 -20.17
N GLN A 212 -0.42 -0.03 -20.68
CA GLN A 212 0.97 0.31 -20.39
C GLN A 212 1.46 1.52 -21.20
N PHE A 213 2.12 2.46 -20.53
CA PHE A 213 2.85 3.53 -21.20
C PHE A 213 4.09 2.96 -21.89
N LYS A 214 4.23 3.19 -23.20
CA LYS A 214 5.39 2.75 -23.96
C LYS A 214 6.55 3.70 -23.71
N LYS A 215 7.75 3.15 -23.51
CA LYS A 215 8.97 3.97 -23.36
C LYS A 215 9.24 4.83 -24.58
N SER A 216 8.92 4.35 -25.79
CA SER A 216 9.03 5.10 -27.05
C SER A 216 8.22 6.38 -27.08
N ASP A 217 7.12 6.42 -26.31
CA ASP A 217 6.17 7.53 -26.30
C ASP A 217 6.39 8.44 -25.09
N THR A 218 7.44 8.17 -24.31
CA THR A 218 7.88 9.00 -23.18
C THR A 218 8.92 9.98 -23.66
N ALA A 219 8.69 11.28 -23.48
CA ALA A 219 9.57 12.35 -23.89
C ALA A 219 9.96 13.25 -22.69
N GLU A 220 11.08 13.94 -22.82
CA GLU A 220 11.41 15.03 -21.89
C GLU A 220 10.55 16.24 -22.19
N GLU A 221 9.77 16.69 -21.22
CA GLU A 221 8.89 17.84 -21.32
C GLU A 221 9.00 18.75 -20.09
N ALA A 222 8.63 20.03 -20.27
CA ALA A 222 8.63 20.98 -19.18
C ALA A 222 7.37 20.78 -18.32
N PHE A 223 7.58 20.61 -17.02
CA PHE A 223 6.53 20.59 -16.00
C PHE A 223 6.57 21.89 -15.20
N THR A 224 5.42 22.57 -15.06
CA THR A 224 5.33 23.79 -14.27
C THR A 224 5.01 23.42 -12.82
N ASN A 225 5.94 23.75 -11.92
CA ASN A 225 5.78 23.53 -10.47
C ASN A 225 4.81 24.55 -9.85
N ALA A 226 4.37 24.30 -8.62
CA ALA A 226 3.44 25.17 -7.89
C ALA A 226 3.95 26.62 -7.70
N ASP A 227 5.26 26.81 -7.61
CA ASP A 227 5.92 28.13 -7.50
C ASP A 227 6.12 28.83 -8.85
N GLY A 228 5.62 28.25 -9.96
CA GLY A 228 5.76 28.76 -11.33
C GLY A 228 7.10 28.42 -11.98
N SER A 229 8.04 27.80 -11.27
CA SER A 229 9.28 27.32 -11.86
C SER A 229 9.03 26.13 -12.81
N LYS A 230 9.98 25.84 -13.70
CA LYS A 230 9.87 24.71 -14.63
C LYS A 230 10.91 23.66 -14.33
N SER A 231 10.48 22.41 -14.28
CA SER A 231 11.34 21.23 -14.19
C SER A 231 11.23 20.41 -15.48
N THR A 232 12.32 19.79 -15.92
CA THR A 232 12.27 18.80 -17.00
C THR A 232 11.89 17.45 -16.41
N VAL A 233 10.84 16.82 -16.94
CA VAL A 233 10.35 15.51 -16.50
C VAL A 233 10.25 14.56 -17.69
N HIS A 234 10.33 13.26 -17.42
CA HIS A 234 10.01 12.23 -18.42
C HIS A 234 8.49 12.08 -18.47
N MET A 235 7.85 12.82 -19.38
CA MET A 235 6.39 12.80 -19.54
C MET A 235 5.97 11.52 -20.25
N MET A 236 5.21 10.69 -19.55
CA MET A 236 4.62 9.47 -20.10
C MET A 236 3.36 9.83 -20.90
N ASN A 237 3.29 9.37 -22.13
CA ASN A 237 2.14 9.60 -23.02
C ASN A 237 1.42 8.28 -23.30
N LEU A 238 0.09 8.32 -23.23
CA LEU A 238 -0.79 7.22 -23.62
C LEU A 238 -1.87 7.79 -24.54
N ARG A 239 -2.02 7.19 -25.74
CA ARG A 239 -2.93 7.68 -26.77
C ARG A 239 -3.92 6.57 -27.14
N ASP A 240 -5.09 6.98 -27.64
CA ASP A 240 -6.13 6.09 -28.14
C ASP A 240 -6.72 5.13 -27.09
N GLU A 241 -6.55 5.45 -25.79
CA GLU A 241 -7.12 4.70 -24.67
C GLU A 241 -8.27 5.47 -24.03
N ARG A 242 -9.20 4.72 -23.43
CA ARG A 242 -10.34 5.29 -22.71
C ARG A 242 -10.20 5.03 -21.24
N PHE A 243 -10.42 6.08 -20.44
CA PHE A 243 -10.42 6.05 -18.98
C PHE A 243 -11.77 6.53 -18.46
N ASN A 244 -12.11 6.08 -17.26
CA ASN A 244 -13.18 6.71 -16.50
C ASN A 244 -12.74 8.14 -16.18
N TYR A 245 -13.57 9.11 -16.53
CA TYR A 245 -13.29 10.52 -16.40
C TYR A 245 -14.50 11.25 -15.85
N ALA A 246 -14.25 12.20 -14.96
CA ALA A 246 -15.25 13.11 -14.45
C ALA A 246 -14.66 14.51 -14.33
N GLU A 247 -15.49 15.55 -14.49
CA GLU A 247 -15.11 16.94 -14.29
C GLU A 247 -16.24 17.75 -13.72
N ASN A 248 -15.89 18.84 -13.03
CA ASN A 248 -16.80 19.87 -12.57
C ASN A 248 -16.07 21.23 -12.60
N GLU A 249 -16.65 22.26 -12.02
CA GLU A 249 -16.06 23.61 -11.96
C GLU A 249 -14.79 23.74 -11.12
N TYR A 250 -14.47 22.75 -10.27
CA TYR A 250 -13.32 22.75 -9.35
C TYR A 250 -12.17 21.89 -9.82
N PHE A 251 -12.45 20.75 -10.44
CA PHE A 251 -11.40 19.79 -10.84
C PHE A 251 -11.83 18.88 -11.98
N SER A 252 -10.85 18.27 -12.62
CA SER A 252 -11.02 17.08 -13.45
C SER A 252 -10.35 15.87 -12.78
N MET A 253 -10.90 14.69 -13.02
CA MET A 253 -10.45 13.44 -12.40
C MET A 253 -10.41 12.32 -13.44
N ALA A 254 -9.33 11.54 -13.43
CA ALA A 254 -9.18 10.37 -14.29
C ALA A 254 -8.78 9.15 -13.46
N GLU A 255 -9.36 8.00 -13.75
CA GLU A 255 -9.03 6.72 -13.14
C GLU A 255 -8.16 5.89 -14.09
N LEU A 256 -6.95 5.53 -13.63
CA LEU A 256 -5.99 4.70 -14.34
C LEU A 256 -5.92 3.32 -13.66
N PRO A 257 -6.49 2.27 -14.25
CA PRO A 257 -6.50 0.94 -13.64
C PRO A 257 -5.14 0.23 -13.75
N TYR A 258 -4.83 -0.57 -12.72
CA TYR A 258 -3.71 -1.52 -12.73
C TYR A 258 -4.21 -2.92 -13.13
N GLY A 259 -3.33 -3.73 -13.66
CA GLY A 259 -3.45 -5.17 -13.90
C GLY A 259 -4.83 -5.67 -14.29
N ASN A 260 -5.49 -6.34 -13.36
CA ASN A 260 -6.84 -6.90 -13.54
C ASN A 260 -7.98 -5.93 -13.12
N GLU A 261 -7.68 -4.63 -12.91
CA GLU A 261 -8.64 -3.59 -12.52
C GLU A 261 -9.13 -3.68 -11.04
N ALA A 262 -8.50 -4.52 -10.22
CA ALA A 262 -8.81 -4.55 -8.79
C ALA A 262 -8.28 -3.30 -8.05
N PHE A 263 -7.22 -2.71 -8.58
CA PHE A 263 -6.62 -1.47 -8.08
C PHE A 263 -6.58 -0.43 -9.19
N SER A 264 -6.72 0.83 -8.83
CA SER A 264 -6.56 1.96 -9.75
C SER A 264 -5.87 3.14 -9.07
N MET A 265 -5.21 3.96 -9.88
CA MET A 265 -4.79 5.30 -9.49
C MET A 265 -5.85 6.28 -9.95
N VAL A 266 -6.32 7.12 -9.03
CA VAL A 266 -7.16 8.26 -9.37
C VAL A 266 -6.30 9.51 -9.32
N VAL A 267 -6.22 10.23 -10.44
CA VAL A 267 -5.54 11.52 -10.53
C VAL A 267 -6.59 12.61 -10.52
N LEU A 268 -6.49 13.51 -9.55
CA LEU A 268 -7.33 14.69 -9.45
C LEU A 268 -6.50 15.92 -9.82
N LEU A 269 -6.93 16.67 -10.80
CA LEU A 269 -6.29 17.89 -11.27
C LEU A 269 -7.22 19.07 -11.00
N PRO A 270 -6.82 20.08 -10.18
CA PRO A 270 -7.58 21.29 -10.02
C PRO A 270 -7.86 21.98 -11.35
N ALA A 271 -9.03 22.58 -11.49
CA ALA A 271 -9.38 23.39 -12.66
C ALA A 271 -8.45 24.62 -12.75
N GLU A 272 -8.33 25.20 -13.94
CA GLU A 272 -7.47 26.37 -14.17
C GLU A 272 -7.84 27.51 -13.23
N GLY A 273 -6.83 28.03 -12.51
CA GLY A 273 -7.00 29.07 -11.50
C GLY A 273 -7.53 28.62 -10.15
N LYS A 274 -7.73 27.31 -9.97
CA LYS A 274 -8.12 26.70 -8.68
C LYS A 274 -6.91 26.13 -7.95
N SER A 275 -6.95 26.21 -6.61
CA SER A 275 -5.98 25.54 -5.73
C SER A 275 -6.49 24.14 -5.34
N LEU A 276 -5.59 23.28 -4.85
CA LEU A 276 -5.97 21.99 -4.30
C LEU A 276 -6.93 22.15 -3.10
N ASP A 277 -6.72 23.16 -2.26
CA ASP A 277 -7.55 23.41 -1.08
C ASP A 277 -9.01 23.78 -1.44
N GLU A 278 -9.23 24.39 -2.62
CA GLU A 278 -10.57 24.66 -3.10
C GLU A 278 -11.28 23.41 -3.63
N CYS A 279 -10.54 22.38 -3.99
CA CYS A 279 -11.06 21.11 -4.51
C CYS A 279 -11.36 20.09 -3.41
N LEU A 280 -10.72 20.22 -2.24
CA LEU A 280 -10.93 19.32 -1.12
C LEU A 280 -12.16 19.77 -0.33
N PRO A 281 -13.08 18.86 0.05
CA PRO A 281 -14.22 19.23 0.89
C PRO A 281 -13.72 19.76 2.25
N GLN A 282 -14.28 20.88 2.65
CA GLN A 282 -13.99 21.53 3.95
C GLN A 282 -14.73 20.82 5.09
#